data_ff3c12733fb79c98d1fbfe55a9cf2411
#
_entry.id   ff3c12733fb79c98d1fbfe55a9cf2411
#
_cell.length_a   1.000
_cell.length_b   1.000
_cell.length_c   1.000
_cell.angle_alpha   90.00
_cell.angle_beta   90.00
_cell.angle_gamma   90.00
#
_symmetry.space_group_name_H-M   'P 1'
#
loop_
_entity.id
_entity.type
_entity.pdbx_description
1 polymer ?
#
loop_
_entity_poly.entity_id
_entity_poly.type
_entity_poly.pdbx_seq_one_letter_code
_entity_poly.pdbx_strand_id
1 'polypeptide(L)'
;MITIDRTLLLEDGTPPPDLLLALLNEQRRQRELRLDVLKDYYDGNHAILSRVRLSGLPNNRLAHAMPRYITAIAAGYLVGSPVQYSLKDHPAAFEQLAQVLRRCDAQSIDAELAVDAAVYGKAVEL
;
A
#
# COMPACT_ATOMS: atom_id res chain seq x y z
N MET A 1 -11.13 5.18 7.72
CA MET A 1 -10.18 5.18 8.87
C MET A 1 -10.95 4.71 10.08
N ILE A 2 -10.51 3.63 10.71
CA ILE A 2 -11.17 3.11 11.92
C ILE A 2 -10.55 3.84 13.09
N THR A 3 -11.36 4.61 13.83
CA THR A 3 -10.92 5.30 15.04
C THR A 3 -11.41 4.50 16.24
N ILE A 4 -10.51 4.07 17.10
CA ILE A 4 -10.85 3.37 18.33
C ILE A 4 -10.90 4.39 19.46
N ASP A 5 -12.03 4.46 20.17
CA ASP A 5 -12.12 5.27 21.36
C ASP A 5 -11.31 4.61 22.49
N ARG A 6 -10.51 5.40 23.20
CA ARG A 6 -9.70 4.93 24.34
C ARG A 6 -10.53 4.29 25.44
N THR A 7 -11.80 4.67 25.57
CA THR A 7 -12.73 4.10 26.54
C THR A 7 -13.09 2.64 26.28
N LEU A 8 -12.82 2.14 25.07
CA LEU A 8 -13.06 0.76 24.65
C LEU A 8 -11.88 -0.18 24.87
N LEU A 9 -10.74 0.36 25.34
CA LEU A 9 -9.56 -0.42 25.64
C LEU A 9 -9.60 -0.94 27.09
N LEU A 10 -8.99 -2.11 27.32
CA LEU A 10 -8.77 -2.65 28.65
C LEU A 10 -7.80 -1.76 29.44
N GLU A 11 -7.68 -1.96 30.74
CA GLU A 11 -6.80 -1.17 31.64
C GLU A 11 -5.32 -1.21 31.22
N ASP A 12 -4.90 -2.29 30.56
CA ASP A 12 -3.55 -2.46 30.00
C ASP A 12 -3.37 -1.79 28.61
N GLY A 13 -4.40 -1.11 28.10
CA GLY A 13 -4.38 -0.47 26.79
C GLY A 13 -4.61 -1.43 25.60
N THR A 14 -4.91 -2.72 25.85
CA THR A 14 -5.21 -3.69 24.80
C THR A 14 -6.70 -3.66 24.41
N PRO A 15 -7.05 -3.90 23.14
CA PRO A 15 -8.44 -4.01 22.74
C PRO A 15 -9.03 -5.35 23.22
N PRO A 16 -10.28 -5.38 23.73
CA PRO A 16 -10.95 -6.62 24.09
C PRO A 16 -11.09 -7.53 22.85
N PRO A 17 -11.09 -8.87 23.03
CA PRO A 17 -11.11 -9.83 21.94
C PRO A 17 -12.26 -9.62 20.93
N ASP A 18 -13.43 -9.27 21.41
CA ASP A 18 -14.61 -9.05 20.56
C ASP A 18 -14.44 -7.81 19.68
N LEU A 19 -13.86 -6.74 20.22
CA LEU A 19 -13.53 -5.54 19.45
C LEU A 19 -12.46 -5.85 18.40
N LEU A 20 -11.43 -6.62 18.76
CA LEU A 20 -10.39 -7.05 17.84
C LEU A 20 -10.98 -7.85 16.66
N LEU A 21 -11.84 -8.81 16.95
CA LEU A 21 -12.53 -9.61 15.92
C LEU A 21 -13.40 -8.74 15.01
N ALA A 22 -14.14 -7.78 15.57
CA ALA A 22 -14.93 -6.84 14.78
C ALA A 22 -14.07 -6.00 13.84
N LEU A 23 -12.92 -5.51 14.32
CA LEU A 23 -11.97 -4.73 13.52
C LEU A 23 -11.34 -5.57 12.40
N LEU A 24 -10.96 -6.81 12.69
CA LEU A 24 -10.41 -7.74 11.72
C LEU A 24 -11.43 -8.10 10.63
N ASN A 25 -12.68 -8.33 11.00
CA ASN A 25 -13.75 -8.61 10.05
C ASN A 25 -14.03 -7.40 9.15
N GLU A 26 -14.07 -6.19 9.70
CA GLU A 26 -14.23 -4.96 8.90
C GLU A 26 -13.04 -4.74 7.97
N GLN A 27 -11.81 -4.99 8.44
CA GLN A 27 -10.61 -4.91 7.60
C GLN A 27 -10.65 -5.95 6.46
N ARG A 28 -11.07 -7.18 6.74
CA ARG A 28 -11.26 -8.23 5.73
C ARG A 28 -12.29 -7.80 4.69
N ARG A 29 -13.44 -7.29 5.12
CA ARG A 29 -14.49 -6.81 4.22
C ARG A 29 -14.01 -5.67 3.32
N GLN A 30 -13.27 -4.70 3.85
CA GLN A 30 -12.70 -3.61 3.06
C GLN A 30 -11.66 -4.13 2.06
N ARG A 31 -10.86 -5.12 2.44
CA ARG A 31 -9.91 -5.75 1.55
C ARG A 31 -10.61 -6.42 0.36
N GLU A 32 -11.56 -7.31 0.62
CA GLU A 32 -12.29 -8.05 -0.41
C GLU A 32 -13.06 -7.12 -1.37
N LEU A 33 -13.71 -6.08 -0.84
CA LEU A 33 -14.54 -5.17 -1.64
C LEU A 33 -13.74 -4.14 -2.45
N ARG A 34 -12.57 -3.76 -2.02
CA ARG A 34 -11.84 -2.64 -2.60
C ARG A 34 -10.39 -2.95 -2.95
N LEU A 35 -9.61 -3.46 -2.02
CA LEU A 35 -8.16 -3.60 -2.23
C LEU A 35 -7.84 -4.66 -3.27
N ASP A 36 -8.56 -5.78 -3.27
CA ASP A 36 -8.36 -6.85 -4.27
C ASP A 36 -8.73 -6.36 -5.67
N VAL A 37 -9.79 -5.56 -5.80
CA VAL A 37 -10.17 -4.93 -7.08
C VAL A 37 -9.09 -3.95 -7.57
N LEU A 38 -8.54 -3.13 -6.68
CA LEU A 38 -7.45 -2.20 -7.04
C LEU A 38 -6.19 -2.95 -7.46
N LYS A 39 -5.87 -4.05 -6.76
CA LYS A 39 -4.78 -4.94 -7.13
C LYS A 39 -4.97 -5.56 -8.50
N ASP A 40 -6.15 -6.09 -8.79
CA ASP A 40 -6.47 -6.66 -10.10
C ASP A 40 -6.29 -5.64 -11.22
N TYR A 41 -6.75 -4.41 -11.02
CA TYR A 41 -6.54 -3.33 -12.00
C TYR A 41 -5.06 -2.99 -12.18
N TYR A 42 -4.29 -2.96 -11.09
CA TYR A 42 -2.84 -2.73 -11.14
C TYR A 42 -2.11 -3.87 -11.87
N ASP A 43 -2.50 -5.12 -11.62
CA ASP A 43 -1.92 -6.31 -12.26
C ASP A 43 -2.38 -6.50 -13.71
N GLY A 44 -3.35 -5.71 -14.19
CA GLY A 44 -3.90 -5.80 -15.54
C GLY A 44 -5.01 -6.83 -15.70
N ASN A 45 -5.52 -7.39 -14.58
CA ASN A 45 -6.62 -8.36 -14.56
C ASN A 45 -7.97 -7.64 -14.69
N HIS A 46 -8.20 -7.00 -15.83
CA HIS A 46 -9.43 -6.24 -16.02
C HIS A 46 -10.64 -7.15 -16.27
N ALA A 47 -11.79 -6.81 -15.71
CA ALA A 47 -13.04 -7.54 -15.88
C ALA A 47 -13.46 -7.73 -17.34
N ILE A 48 -12.96 -6.89 -18.27
CA ILE A 48 -13.21 -7.04 -19.70
C ILE A 48 -12.63 -8.35 -20.25
N LEU A 49 -11.58 -8.90 -19.66
CA LEU A 49 -10.95 -10.14 -20.11
C LEU A 49 -11.87 -11.36 -19.94
N SER A 50 -12.73 -11.35 -18.94
CA SER A 50 -13.70 -12.41 -18.64
C SER A 50 -15.07 -12.20 -19.31
N ARG A 51 -15.30 -11.04 -19.95
CA ARG A 51 -16.60 -10.69 -20.53
C ARG A 51 -16.90 -11.54 -21.76
N VAL A 52 -17.94 -12.34 -21.72
CA VAL A 52 -18.39 -13.14 -22.88
C VAL A 52 -19.33 -12.31 -23.75
N ARG A 53 -19.11 -12.32 -25.07
CA ARG A 53 -20.03 -11.75 -26.05
C ARG A 53 -20.92 -12.84 -26.66
N LEU A 54 -22.06 -12.43 -27.16
CA LEU A 54 -22.94 -13.31 -27.94
C LEU A 54 -22.20 -13.91 -29.14
N SER A 55 -22.49 -15.18 -29.44
CA SER A 55 -21.89 -15.95 -30.50
C SER A 55 -22.00 -15.24 -31.86
N GLY A 56 -20.95 -15.28 -32.66
CA GLY A 56 -20.90 -14.75 -34.03
C GLY A 56 -20.34 -13.33 -34.19
N LEU A 57 -20.04 -12.62 -33.09
CA LEU A 57 -19.41 -11.29 -33.19
C LEU A 57 -17.93 -11.34 -32.77
N PRO A 58 -17.05 -10.53 -33.40
CA PRO A 58 -15.66 -10.41 -33.00
C PRO A 58 -15.55 -10.03 -31.52
N ASN A 59 -14.74 -10.74 -30.78
CA ASN A 59 -14.55 -10.52 -29.36
C ASN A 59 -13.07 -10.17 -29.02
N ASN A 60 -12.64 -9.04 -29.53
CA ASN A 60 -11.31 -8.54 -29.25
C ASN A 60 -11.30 -7.92 -27.87
N ARG A 61 -10.44 -8.46 -26.98
CA ARG A 61 -10.27 -7.99 -25.62
C ARG A 61 -8.83 -7.51 -25.46
N LEU A 62 -8.68 -6.25 -25.21
CA LEU A 62 -7.38 -5.63 -24.96
C LEU A 62 -7.41 -5.03 -23.57
N ALA A 63 -6.49 -5.47 -22.71
CA ALA A 63 -6.27 -4.86 -21.42
C ALA A 63 -4.90 -4.18 -21.42
N HIS A 64 -4.87 -2.91 -21.06
CA HIS A 64 -3.63 -2.19 -20.83
C HIS A 64 -3.49 -1.93 -19.33
N ALA A 65 -2.35 -2.27 -18.76
CA ALA A 65 -2.03 -2.01 -17.34
C ALA A 65 -1.70 -0.52 -17.12
N MET A 66 -2.59 0.38 -17.55
CA MET A 66 -2.43 1.82 -17.37
C MET A 66 -2.30 2.22 -15.90
N PRO A 67 -3.04 1.63 -14.95
CA PRO A 67 -2.83 1.90 -13.53
C PRO A 67 -1.39 1.64 -13.08
N ARG A 68 -0.79 0.54 -13.52
CA ARG A 68 0.62 0.23 -13.23
C ARG A 68 1.57 1.27 -13.79
N TYR A 69 1.33 1.71 -15.02
CA TYR A 69 2.15 2.74 -15.66
C TYR A 69 2.07 4.08 -14.91
N ILE A 70 0.85 4.52 -14.56
CA ILE A 70 0.62 5.76 -13.81
C ILE A 70 1.28 5.67 -12.43
N THR A 71 1.11 4.55 -11.72
CA THR A 71 1.73 4.30 -10.42
C THR A 71 3.27 4.36 -10.50
N ALA A 72 3.85 3.72 -11.52
CA ALA A 72 5.30 3.74 -11.69
C ALA A 72 5.85 5.15 -11.92
N ILE A 73 5.16 5.98 -12.69
CA ILE A 73 5.53 7.38 -12.89
C ILE A 73 5.38 8.16 -11.58
N ALA A 74 4.28 8.00 -10.86
CA ALA A 74 4.03 8.73 -9.62
C ALA A 74 5.06 8.36 -8.54
N ALA A 75 5.33 7.06 -8.34
CA ALA A 75 6.33 6.59 -7.41
C ALA A 75 7.75 7.04 -7.80
N GLY A 76 8.09 6.95 -9.09
CA GLY A 76 9.38 7.42 -9.60
C GLY A 76 9.57 8.93 -9.43
N TYR A 77 8.51 9.71 -9.50
CA TYR A 77 8.57 11.15 -9.24
C TYR A 77 8.73 11.48 -7.76
N LEU A 78 8.13 10.69 -6.87
CA LEU A 78 8.17 10.90 -5.43
C LEU A 78 9.48 10.43 -4.80
N VAL A 79 9.93 9.24 -5.15
CA VAL A 79 11.08 8.56 -4.50
C VAL A 79 12.18 8.13 -5.48
N GLY A 80 12.18 8.67 -6.69
CA GLY A 80 13.23 8.39 -7.70
C GLY A 80 14.62 8.89 -7.31
N SER A 81 14.69 9.78 -6.33
CA SER A 81 15.93 10.14 -5.64
C SER A 81 15.82 9.73 -4.17
N PRO A 82 16.90 9.18 -3.58
CA PRO A 82 16.88 8.79 -2.17
C PRO A 82 16.52 9.95 -1.25
N VAL A 83 15.74 9.66 -0.22
CA VAL A 83 15.45 10.63 0.84
C VAL A 83 16.75 11.00 1.55
N GLN A 84 17.04 12.29 1.62
CA GLN A 84 18.25 12.80 2.27
C GLN A 84 17.93 13.22 3.70
N TYR A 85 18.59 12.57 4.64
CA TYR A 85 18.53 12.91 6.05
C TYR A 85 19.73 13.78 6.44
N SER A 86 19.53 14.75 7.30
CA SER A 86 20.62 15.54 7.86
C SER A 86 20.37 15.86 9.32
N LEU A 87 21.41 15.76 10.14
CA LEU A 87 21.37 16.13 11.55
C LEU A 87 22.58 17.04 11.85
N LYS A 88 22.34 18.35 11.99
CA LYS A 88 23.41 19.36 12.07
C LYS A 88 24.21 19.31 13.36
N ASP A 89 23.55 18.99 14.48
CA ASP A 89 24.16 19.16 15.80
C ASP A 89 24.83 17.89 16.37
N HIS A 90 24.59 16.72 15.76
CA HIS A 90 25.10 15.44 16.23
C HIS A 90 25.60 14.53 15.11
N PRO A 91 26.75 14.83 14.49
CA PRO A 91 27.25 14.08 13.33
C PRO A 91 27.54 12.60 13.62
N ALA A 92 28.01 12.27 14.85
CA ALA A 92 28.27 10.88 15.23
C ALA A 92 26.98 10.05 15.34
N ALA A 93 25.92 10.62 15.89
CA ALA A 93 24.62 9.97 15.95
C ALA A 93 24.00 9.81 14.55
N PHE A 94 24.21 10.80 13.69
CA PHE A 94 23.79 10.71 12.29
C PHE A 94 24.47 9.56 11.55
N GLU A 95 25.77 9.36 11.73
CA GLU A 95 26.49 8.26 11.08
C GLU A 95 25.95 6.88 11.50
N GLN A 96 25.62 6.70 12.79
CA GLN A 96 24.98 5.48 13.28
C GLN A 96 23.59 5.27 12.65
N LEU A 97 22.78 6.32 12.60
CA LEU A 97 21.46 6.27 11.95
C LEU A 97 21.59 5.93 10.45
N ALA A 98 22.50 6.57 9.74
CA ALA A 98 22.77 6.32 8.34
C ALA A 98 23.19 4.86 8.06
N GLN A 99 23.94 4.24 8.99
CA GLN A 99 24.28 2.82 8.89
C GLN A 99 23.06 1.93 9.06
N VAL A 100 22.16 2.24 10.00
CA VAL A 100 20.89 1.49 10.19
C VAL A 100 20.04 1.60 8.93
N LEU A 101 19.80 2.81 8.41
CA LEU A 101 19.00 3.04 7.21
C LEU A 101 19.57 2.29 5.98
N ARG A 102 20.89 2.26 5.82
CA ARG A 102 21.53 1.47 4.77
C ARG A 102 21.36 -0.03 4.95
N ARG A 103 21.44 -0.55 6.19
CA ARG A 103 21.25 -1.98 6.48
C ARG A 103 19.82 -2.45 6.24
N CYS A 104 18.85 -1.59 6.52
CA CYS A 104 17.42 -1.86 6.30
C CYS A 104 17.00 -1.62 4.84
N ASP A 105 17.90 -1.15 3.96
CA ASP A 105 17.55 -0.75 2.58
C ASP A 105 16.35 0.19 2.53
N ALA A 106 16.39 1.22 3.37
CA ALA A 106 15.27 2.17 3.54
C ALA A 106 14.78 2.77 2.21
N GLN A 107 15.66 2.96 1.24
CA GLN A 107 15.29 3.48 -0.08
C GLN A 107 14.36 2.51 -0.83
N SER A 108 14.61 1.21 -0.75
CA SER A 108 13.76 0.19 -1.39
C SER A 108 12.39 0.15 -0.72
N ILE A 109 12.37 0.21 0.61
CA ILE A 109 11.13 0.26 1.40
C ILE A 109 10.31 1.51 1.06
N ASP A 110 10.94 2.68 1.00
CA ASP A 110 10.27 3.93 0.61
C ASP A 110 9.64 3.83 -0.79
N ALA A 111 10.33 3.18 -1.74
CA ALA A 111 9.82 2.97 -3.09
C ALA A 111 8.60 2.01 -3.10
N GLU A 112 8.63 0.93 -2.34
CA GLU A 112 7.51 0.00 -2.20
C GLU A 112 6.31 0.68 -1.53
N LEU A 113 6.54 1.44 -0.44
CA LEU A 113 5.50 2.22 0.23
C LEU A 113 4.87 3.26 -0.69
N ALA A 114 5.65 3.92 -1.55
CA ALA A 114 5.13 4.87 -2.52
C ALA A 114 4.23 4.20 -3.56
N VAL A 115 4.60 3.01 -4.04
CA VAL A 115 3.77 2.20 -4.95
C VAL A 115 2.49 1.78 -4.27
N ASP A 116 2.57 1.22 -3.07
CA ASP A 116 1.40 0.77 -2.31
C ASP A 116 0.46 1.93 -1.97
N ALA A 117 0.99 3.08 -1.57
CA ALA A 117 0.20 4.29 -1.33
C ALA A 117 -0.51 4.77 -2.61
N ALA A 118 0.15 4.68 -3.77
CA ALA A 118 -0.45 5.07 -5.05
C ALA A 118 -1.54 4.09 -5.51
N VAL A 119 -1.39 2.78 -5.26
CA VAL A 119 -2.37 1.75 -5.64
C VAL A 119 -3.55 1.72 -4.67
N TYR A 120 -3.28 1.67 -3.37
CA TYR A 120 -4.29 1.41 -2.34
C TYR A 120 -4.75 2.66 -1.60
N GLY A 121 -4.09 3.82 -1.83
CA GLY A 121 -4.34 5.07 -1.10
C GLY A 121 -3.80 5.08 0.33
N LYS A 122 -3.10 4.03 0.74
CA LYS A 122 -2.41 3.88 2.03
C LYS A 122 -1.32 2.83 1.93
N ALA A 123 -0.24 3.03 2.65
CA ALA A 123 0.81 2.06 2.86
C ALA A 123 1.19 2.02 4.34
N VAL A 124 1.69 0.88 4.81
CA VAL A 124 2.09 0.68 6.21
C VAL A 124 3.38 -0.11 6.22
N GLU A 125 4.37 0.39 6.95
CA GLU A 125 5.59 -0.31 7.31
C GLU A 125 5.44 -0.92 8.71
N LEU A 126 5.91 -2.15 8.91
CA LEU A 126 5.87 -2.88 10.17
C LEU A 126 7.28 -3.28 10.63
#